data_367289baee1431d8fc49afa6aca19980
#
_entry.id   367289baee1431d8fc49afa6aca19980
#
_cell.length_a   1.000
_cell.length_b   1.000
_cell.length_c   1.000
_cell.angle_alpha   90.00
_cell.angle_beta   90.00
_cell.angle_gamma   90.00
#
_symmetry.space_group_name_H-M   'P 1'
#
loop_
_entity.id
_entity.type
_entity.pdbx_description
1 polymer ?
#
loop_
_entity_poly.entity_id
_entity_poly.type
_entity_poly.pdbx_seq_one_letter_code
_entity_poly.pdbx_strand_id
1 'polypeptide(L)'
;KFGWEVDAYPVNEIVEAVNAVSQADIDTLVEEYYDKYDILLEGRDEKEFREHVAVQAGIELGFERFLDEKNYQAIVTHFGDLGGLKQLPGLAIQRLMEKGYGFGAEGDWKTAAMVRLMKVMTAGKKDAKGTSFMEDYTYNFVPGKEGILEAHMLEVCPTIADGPVSIKVNPLSMGDREDPARL
;
A
#
# COMPACT_ATOMS: atom_id res chain seq x y z
N LYS A 1 -13.92 -17.67 -14.91
CA LYS A 1 -15.08 -18.19 -14.14
C LYS A 1 -15.65 -17.16 -13.17
N PHE A 2 -14.84 -16.22 -12.71
CA PHE A 2 -15.24 -15.15 -11.76
C PHE A 2 -15.65 -13.84 -12.47
N GLY A 3 -15.49 -13.74 -13.79
CA GLY A 3 -15.80 -12.53 -14.54
C GLY A 3 -14.86 -11.35 -14.29
N TRP A 4 -13.67 -11.60 -13.73
CA TRP A 4 -12.66 -10.56 -13.56
C TRP A 4 -11.98 -10.26 -14.89
N GLU A 5 -11.76 -8.99 -15.14
CA GLU A 5 -10.94 -8.48 -16.23
C GLU A 5 -9.57 -8.11 -15.67
N VAL A 6 -8.52 -8.43 -16.40
CA VAL A 6 -7.13 -8.18 -16.00
C VAL A 6 -6.41 -7.56 -17.18
N ASP A 7 -5.98 -6.32 -16.99
CA ASP A 7 -5.23 -5.58 -18.00
C ASP A 7 -3.81 -5.31 -17.49
N ALA A 8 -2.87 -5.26 -18.40
CA ALA A 8 -1.50 -4.88 -18.13
C ALA A 8 -1.19 -3.54 -18.78
N TYR A 9 -0.58 -2.65 -18.00
CA TYR A 9 -0.16 -1.33 -18.47
C TYR A 9 1.35 -1.18 -18.36
N PRO A 10 1.98 -0.47 -19.28
CA PRO A 10 3.35 -0.03 -19.12
C PRO A 10 3.48 0.81 -17.84
N VAL A 11 4.51 0.55 -17.04
CA VAL A 11 4.73 1.26 -15.76
C VAL A 11 4.81 2.78 -15.94
N ASN A 12 5.25 3.25 -17.10
CA ASN A 12 5.33 4.69 -17.39
C ASN A 12 3.97 5.40 -17.33
N GLU A 13 2.86 4.73 -17.66
CA GLU A 13 1.53 5.35 -17.58
C GLU A 13 1.16 5.70 -16.12
N ILE A 14 1.48 4.83 -15.19
CA ILE A 14 1.20 5.12 -13.78
C ILE A 14 2.20 6.14 -13.20
N VAL A 15 3.45 6.14 -13.67
CA VAL A 15 4.44 7.16 -13.32
C VAL A 15 3.99 8.54 -13.81
N GLU A 16 3.44 8.64 -15.02
CA GLU A 16 2.86 9.88 -15.54
C GLU A 16 1.69 10.37 -14.68
N ALA A 17 0.80 9.47 -14.25
CA ALA A 17 -0.29 9.81 -13.35
C ALA A 17 0.21 10.34 -11.99
N VAL A 18 1.26 9.75 -11.43
CA VAL A 18 1.91 10.23 -10.20
C VAL A 18 2.54 11.61 -10.42
N ASN A 19 3.27 11.81 -11.51
CA ASN A 19 3.92 13.09 -11.83
C ASN A 19 2.92 14.21 -12.15
N ALA A 20 1.69 13.88 -12.51
CA ALA A 20 0.63 14.85 -12.78
C ALA A 20 -0.08 15.35 -11.52
N VAL A 21 0.21 14.78 -10.34
CA VAL A 21 -0.39 15.22 -9.07
C VAL A 21 0.16 16.60 -8.70
N SER A 22 -0.72 17.52 -8.35
CA SER A 22 -0.31 18.86 -7.92
C SER A 22 0.33 18.85 -6.53
N GLN A 23 1.29 19.74 -6.30
CA GLN A 23 1.92 19.88 -4.98
C GLN A 23 0.88 20.23 -3.91
N ALA A 24 -0.12 21.03 -4.23
CA ALA A 24 -1.19 21.41 -3.29
C ALA A 24 -2.03 20.19 -2.84
N ASP A 25 -2.31 19.25 -3.74
CA ASP A 25 -3.02 18.02 -3.40
C ASP A 25 -2.13 17.12 -2.51
N ILE A 26 -0.84 17.01 -2.84
CA ILE A 26 0.14 16.28 -2.04
C ILE A 26 0.21 16.85 -0.61
N ASP A 27 0.35 18.17 -0.49
CA ASP A 27 0.45 18.84 0.81
C ASP A 27 -0.82 18.60 1.64
N THR A 28 -1.99 18.66 1.00
CA THR A 28 -3.27 18.40 1.65
C THR A 28 -3.34 16.97 2.20
N LEU A 29 -2.93 15.99 1.41
CA LEU A 29 -2.93 14.59 1.85
C LEU A 29 -1.89 14.31 2.94
N VAL A 30 -0.74 14.97 2.89
CA VAL A 30 0.27 14.88 3.96
C VAL A 30 -0.28 15.40 5.29
N GLU A 31 -1.01 16.54 5.30
CA GLU A 31 -1.68 17.01 6.53
C GLU A 31 -2.70 15.98 7.05
N GLU A 32 -3.50 15.37 6.15
CA GLU A 32 -4.41 14.29 6.55
C GLU A 32 -3.68 13.12 7.23
N TYR A 33 -2.51 12.73 6.70
CA TYR A 33 -1.70 11.67 7.32
C TYR A 33 -1.23 12.06 8.72
N TYR A 34 -0.74 13.29 8.90
CA TYR A 34 -0.24 13.80 10.18
C TYR A 34 -1.36 13.96 11.21
N ASP A 35 -2.58 14.25 10.77
CA ASP A 35 -3.76 14.30 11.64
C ASP A 35 -4.26 12.90 12.06
N LYS A 36 -4.04 11.91 11.20
CA LYS A 36 -4.64 10.57 11.37
C LYS A 36 -3.71 9.58 12.07
N TYR A 37 -2.41 9.68 11.85
CA TYR A 37 -1.44 8.66 12.27
C TYR A 37 -0.40 9.26 13.22
N ASP A 38 0.09 8.44 14.14
CA ASP A 38 1.27 8.79 14.95
C ASP A 38 2.51 8.87 14.04
N ILE A 39 3.37 9.85 14.29
CA ILE A 39 4.62 10.04 13.52
C ILE A 39 5.81 9.53 14.32
N LEU A 40 6.51 8.54 13.78
CA LEU A 40 7.70 7.96 14.40
C LEU A 40 8.95 8.36 13.61
N LEU A 41 9.58 9.45 14.02
CA LEU A 41 10.79 9.98 13.36
C LEU A 41 12.01 9.06 13.45
N GLU A 42 12.11 8.27 14.53
CA GLU A 42 13.21 7.32 14.79
C GLU A 42 14.61 7.95 14.64
N GLY A 43 14.72 9.23 14.98
CA GLY A 43 15.96 10.01 14.89
C GLY A 43 16.22 10.69 13.55
N ARG A 44 15.32 10.58 12.59
CA ARG A 44 15.40 11.35 11.33
C ARG A 44 15.05 12.82 11.55
N ASP A 45 15.57 13.67 10.69
CA ASP A 45 15.13 15.07 10.59
C ASP A 45 13.67 15.13 10.17
N GLU A 46 12.88 15.99 10.82
CA GLU A 46 11.44 16.09 10.58
C GLU A 46 11.12 16.54 9.14
N LYS A 47 11.91 17.45 8.59
CA LYS A 47 11.72 17.92 7.23
C LYS A 47 12.00 16.81 6.22
N GLU A 48 13.13 16.11 6.39
CA GLU A 48 13.47 14.94 5.56
C GLU A 48 12.38 13.87 5.64
N PHE A 49 11.90 13.55 6.85
CA PHE A 49 10.82 12.60 7.04
C PHE A 49 9.57 13.00 6.28
N ARG A 50 9.17 14.27 6.38
CA ARG A 50 8.01 14.81 5.68
C ARG A 50 8.16 14.74 4.15
N GLU A 51 9.36 14.94 3.62
CA GLU A 51 9.66 14.77 2.20
C GLU A 51 9.43 13.32 1.74
N HIS A 52 9.85 12.33 2.53
CA HIS A 52 9.56 10.91 2.24
C HIS A 52 8.05 10.61 2.26
N VAL A 53 7.33 11.15 3.23
CA VAL A 53 5.86 11.00 3.32
C VAL A 53 5.15 11.65 2.12
N ALA A 54 5.62 12.81 1.68
CA ALA A 54 5.07 13.53 0.52
C ALA A 54 5.24 12.73 -0.79
N VAL A 55 6.33 11.99 -0.96
CA VAL A 55 6.49 11.07 -2.10
C VAL A 55 5.39 10.01 -2.11
N GLN A 56 5.09 9.41 -0.96
CA GLN A 56 4.01 8.42 -0.85
C GLN A 56 2.62 9.03 -1.10
N ALA A 57 2.38 10.26 -0.64
CA ALA A 57 1.12 10.96 -0.92
C ALA A 57 0.93 11.19 -2.44
N GLY A 58 1.98 11.57 -3.14
CA GLY A 58 1.95 11.68 -4.60
C GLY A 58 1.67 10.35 -5.29
N ILE A 59 2.28 9.25 -4.80
CA ILE A 59 2.04 7.90 -5.31
C ILE A 59 0.59 7.47 -5.04
N GLU A 60 0.05 7.67 -3.83
CA GLU A 60 -1.34 7.32 -3.49
C GLU A 60 -2.32 8.03 -4.44
N LEU A 61 -2.20 9.36 -4.57
CA LEU A 61 -3.10 10.14 -5.41
C LEU A 61 -2.99 9.78 -6.90
N GLY A 62 -1.79 9.56 -7.38
CA GLY A 62 -1.56 9.15 -8.77
C GLY A 62 -2.16 7.77 -9.06
N PHE A 63 -1.94 6.81 -8.18
CA PHE A 63 -2.50 5.46 -8.30
C PHE A 63 -4.03 5.49 -8.22
N GLU A 64 -4.59 6.20 -7.24
CA GLU A 64 -6.03 6.31 -7.08
C GLU A 64 -6.70 6.91 -8.32
N ARG A 65 -6.18 8.02 -8.83
CA ARG A 65 -6.69 8.65 -10.07
C ARG A 65 -6.61 7.71 -11.26
N PHE A 66 -5.48 7.03 -11.43
CA PHE A 66 -5.30 6.07 -12.52
C PHE A 66 -6.32 4.92 -12.44
N LEU A 67 -6.56 4.38 -11.25
CA LEU A 67 -7.50 3.30 -11.04
C LEU A 67 -8.94 3.76 -11.27
N ASP A 68 -9.31 4.92 -10.75
CA ASP A 68 -10.66 5.47 -10.86
C ASP A 68 -11.01 5.83 -12.31
N GLU A 69 -10.12 6.52 -13.02
CA GLU A 69 -10.32 6.89 -14.42
C GLU A 69 -10.55 5.67 -15.33
N LYS A 70 -9.90 4.56 -15.03
CA LYS A 70 -10.01 3.31 -15.78
C LYS A 70 -11.03 2.32 -15.17
N ASN A 71 -11.68 2.71 -14.06
CA ASN A 71 -12.65 1.88 -13.32
C ASN A 71 -12.07 0.55 -12.82
N TYR A 72 -10.80 0.54 -12.39
CA TYR A 72 -10.19 -0.61 -11.74
C TYR A 72 -10.41 -0.60 -10.23
N GLN A 73 -10.56 -1.77 -9.63
CA GLN A 73 -10.79 -1.95 -8.20
C GLN A 73 -9.62 -2.65 -7.47
N ALA A 74 -8.59 -2.99 -8.20
CA ALA A 74 -7.39 -3.62 -7.64
C ALA A 74 -6.17 -3.28 -8.50
N ILE A 75 -5.01 -3.35 -7.88
CA ILE A 75 -3.72 -3.13 -8.54
C ILE A 75 -2.73 -4.21 -8.11
N VAL A 76 -1.82 -4.52 -9.01
CA VAL A 76 -0.67 -5.39 -8.77
C VAL A 76 0.59 -4.64 -9.16
N THR A 77 1.59 -4.67 -8.30
CA THR A 77 2.91 -4.10 -8.58
C THR A 77 3.99 -5.17 -8.48
N HIS A 78 5.15 -4.89 -9.07
CA HIS A 78 6.35 -5.70 -8.89
C HIS A 78 7.52 -4.79 -8.50
N PHE A 79 8.16 -5.04 -7.37
CA PHE A 79 9.20 -4.18 -6.81
C PHE A 79 10.40 -3.94 -7.74
N GLY A 80 10.69 -4.89 -8.60
CA GLY A 80 11.76 -4.81 -9.60
C GLY A 80 11.42 -4.00 -10.85
N ASP A 81 10.14 -3.61 -11.03
CA ASP A 81 9.68 -2.90 -12.24
C ASP A 81 8.67 -1.81 -11.88
N LEU A 82 9.15 -0.78 -11.22
CA LEU A 82 8.36 0.41 -10.82
C LEU A 82 8.80 1.68 -11.55
N GLY A 83 9.57 1.54 -12.62
CA GLY A 83 9.96 2.64 -13.50
C GLY A 83 10.58 3.82 -12.74
N GLY A 84 10.04 5.01 -12.95
CA GLY A 84 10.51 6.26 -12.36
C GLY A 84 9.94 6.60 -10.98
N LEU A 85 9.25 5.68 -10.28
CA LEU A 85 8.81 5.94 -8.91
C LEU A 85 10.03 6.05 -7.99
N LYS A 86 10.06 7.07 -7.14
CA LYS A 86 11.16 7.34 -6.21
C LYS A 86 11.24 6.33 -5.07
N GLN A 87 10.10 5.86 -4.60
CA GLN A 87 9.97 4.89 -3.51
C GLN A 87 9.14 3.67 -3.94
N LEU A 88 9.27 2.57 -3.22
CA LEU A 88 8.27 1.50 -3.26
C LEU A 88 6.96 2.02 -2.64
N PRO A 89 5.79 1.69 -3.19
CA PRO A 89 4.52 2.33 -2.82
C PRO A 89 3.91 1.79 -1.50
N GLY A 90 4.69 1.76 -0.42
CA GLY A 90 4.28 1.19 0.87
C GLY A 90 3.04 1.86 1.46
N LEU A 91 3.17 3.08 1.97
CA LEU A 91 2.07 3.85 2.54
C LEU A 91 0.92 4.05 1.54
N ALA A 92 1.24 4.35 0.29
CA ALA A 92 0.25 4.53 -0.77
C ALA A 92 -0.67 3.30 -0.93
N ILE A 93 -0.10 2.11 -1.04
CA ILE A 93 -0.87 0.86 -1.17
C ILE A 93 -1.64 0.52 0.11
N GLN A 94 -1.05 0.73 1.28
CA GLN A 94 -1.73 0.52 2.56
C GLN A 94 -3.00 1.37 2.65
N ARG A 95 -2.92 2.63 2.24
CA ARG A 95 -4.04 3.57 2.18
C ARG A 95 -5.07 3.19 1.12
N LEU A 96 -4.65 2.78 -0.07
CA LEU A 96 -5.56 2.30 -1.11
C LEU A 96 -6.33 1.06 -0.63
N MET A 97 -5.67 0.12 0.04
CA MET A 97 -6.37 -1.01 0.65
C MET A 97 -7.35 -0.56 1.75
N GLU A 98 -7.02 0.44 2.54
CA GLU A 98 -7.95 1.03 3.53
C GLU A 98 -9.20 1.62 2.85
N LYS A 99 -9.04 2.28 1.71
CA LYS A 99 -10.12 2.80 0.86
C LYS A 99 -10.95 1.69 0.18
N GLY A 100 -10.47 0.45 0.21
CA GLY A 100 -11.20 -0.72 -0.31
C GLY A 100 -10.64 -1.32 -1.60
N TYR A 101 -9.58 -0.76 -2.18
CA TYR A 101 -8.93 -1.38 -3.33
C TYR A 101 -8.28 -2.72 -2.95
N GLY A 102 -8.23 -3.63 -3.91
CA GLY A 102 -7.46 -4.86 -3.78
C GLY A 102 -6.00 -4.62 -4.12
N PHE A 103 -5.12 -5.38 -3.47
CA PHE A 103 -3.69 -5.37 -3.77
C PHE A 103 -3.13 -6.79 -3.78
N GLY A 104 -2.19 -7.04 -4.67
CA GLY A 104 -1.31 -8.19 -4.71
C GLY A 104 0.09 -7.75 -5.13
N ALA A 105 1.11 -8.41 -4.60
CA ALA A 105 2.49 -8.15 -4.98
C ALA A 105 2.94 -9.08 -6.13
N GLU A 106 4.00 -8.68 -6.82
CA GLU A 106 4.79 -9.54 -7.71
C GLU A 106 4.02 -10.26 -8.83
N GLY A 107 2.97 -9.62 -9.34
CA GLY A 107 2.18 -10.18 -10.45
C GLY A 107 0.98 -11.03 -9.99
N ASP A 108 0.74 -11.19 -8.69
CA ASP A 108 -0.39 -11.99 -8.20
C ASP A 108 -1.72 -11.23 -8.25
N TRP A 109 -2.26 -11.12 -9.45
CA TRP A 109 -3.58 -10.51 -9.68
C TRP A 109 -4.73 -11.31 -9.04
N LYS A 110 -4.54 -12.60 -8.78
CA LYS A 110 -5.57 -13.42 -8.12
C LYS A 110 -5.71 -13.02 -6.65
N THR A 111 -4.61 -12.86 -5.95
CA THR A 111 -4.62 -12.33 -4.59
C THR A 111 -5.16 -10.91 -4.55
N ALA A 112 -4.78 -10.05 -5.48
CA ALA A 112 -5.33 -8.69 -5.57
C ALA A 112 -6.87 -8.71 -5.70
N ALA A 113 -7.40 -9.53 -6.59
CA ALA A 113 -8.83 -9.69 -6.76
C ALA A 113 -9.51 -10.30 -5.52
N MET A 114 -8.88 -11.25 -4.84
CA MET A 114 -9.39 -11.84 -3.59
C MET A 114 -9.41 -10.83 -2.44
N VAL A 115 -8.38 -10.03 -2.28
CA VAL A 115 -8.35 -8.94 -1.28
C VAL A 115 -9.54 -7.99 -1.53
N ARG A 116 -9.77 -7.57 -2.77
CA ARG A 116 -10.94 -6.75 -3.11
C ARG A 116 -12.25 -7.45 -2.81
N LEU A 117 -12.41 -8.70 -3.20
CA LEU A 117 -13.62 -9.49 -2.93
C LEU A 117 -13.92 -9.54 -1.43
N MET A 118 -12.92 -9.85 -0.62
CA MET A 118 -13.08 -9.93 0.84
C MET A 118 -13.46 -8.58 1.45
N LYS A 119 -12.88 -7.47 0.95
CA LYS A 119 -13.27 -6.12 1.37
C LYS A 119 -14.73 -5.83 1.06
N VAL A 120 -15.22 -6.18 -0.12
CA VAL A 120 -16.64 -6.02 -0.50
C VAL A 120 -17.54 -6.89 0.39
N MET A 121 -17.17 -8.13 0.66
CA MET A 121 -17.93 -9.05 1.51
C MET A 121 -18.02 -8.60 2.97
N THR A 122 -17.03 -7.86 3.45
CA THR A 122 -16.95 -7.37 4.82
C THR A 122 -17.45 -5.93 4.97
N ALA A 123 -17.68 -5.22 3.87
CA ALA A 123 -18.15 -3.85 3.89
C ALA A 123 -19.46 -3.70 4.66
N GLY A 124 -19.51 -2.75 5.59
CA GLY A 124 -20.67 -2.48 6.43
C GLY A 124 -20.96 -3.50 7.53
N LYS A 125 -20.15 -4.54 7.68
CA LYS A 125 -20.28 -5.47 8.80
C LYS A 125 -19.63 -4.88 10.05
N LYS A 126 -20.41 -4.73 11.12
CA LYS A 126 -20.02 -4.04 12.35
C LYS A 126 -18.78 -4.61 13.03
N ASP A 127 -18.55 -5.92 12.92
CA ASP A 127 -17.46 -6.63 13.62
C ASP A 127 -16.35 -7.10 12.66
N ALA A 128 -16.37 -6.64 11.40
CA ALA A 128 -15.34 -7.01 10.44
C ALA A 128 -14.10 -6.14 10.64
N LYS A 129 -12.97 -6.76 10.91
CA LYS A 129 -11.68 -6.08 11.07
C LYS A 129 -10.95 -5.77 9.76
N GLY A 130 -11.57 -5.89 8.64
CA GLY A 130 -10.94 -5.65 7.36
C GLY A 130 -10.14 -6.84 6.84
N THR A 131 -9.50 -6.62 5.71
CA THR A 131 -8.75 -7.61 4.95
C THR A 131 -7.47 -6.98 4.44
N SER A 132 -6.40 -7.74 4.38
CA SER A 132 -5.11 -7.29 3.90
C SER A 132 -4.53 -8.28 2.89
N PHE A 133 -3.64 -7.78 2.04
CA PHE A 133 -2.60 -8.59 1.45
C PHE A 133 -1.60 -8.98 2.55
N MET A 134 -1.21 -10.23 2.58
CA MET A 134 -0.14 -10.78 3.41
C MET A 134 0.43 -12.02 2.73
N GLU A 135 1.63 -12.40 3.11
CA GLU A 135 2.32 -13.61 2.67
C GLU A 135 2.61 -14.51 3.85
N ASP A 136 2.68 -15.80 3.62
CA ASP A 136 3.10 -16.81 4.57
C ASP A 136 4.62 -16.79 4.77
N TYR A 137 5.07 -15.91 5.63
CA TYR A 137 6.49 -15.60 5.84
C TYR A 137 7.27 -16.71 6.54
N THR A 138 6.66 -17.33 7.55
CA THR A 138 7.34 -18.33 8.39
C THR A 138 6.36 -19.35 8.92
N TYR A 139 6.77 -20.62 8.89
CA TYR A 139 6.01 -21.75 9.41
C TYR A 139 6.63 -22.27 10.69
N ASN A 140 5.81 -22.54 11.70
CA ASN A 140 6.18 -23.29 12.89
C ASN A 140 5.57 -24.68 12.82
N PHE A 141 6.40 -25.71 12.74
CA PHE A 141 5.99 -27.11 12.64
C PHE A 141 6.13 -27.89 13.96
N VAL A 142 6.36 -27.20 15.09
CA VAL A 142 6.45 -27.88 16.39
C VAL A 142 5.08 -28.49 16.75
N PRO A 143 4.99 -29.82 17.03
CA PRO A 143 3.74 -30.46 17.36
C PRO A 143 2.98 -29.79 18.49
N GLY A 144 1.70 -29.45 18.25
CA GLY A 144 0.83 -28.72 19.18
C GLY A 144 1.09 -27.22 19.28
N LYS A 145 1.97 -26.69 18.42
CA LYS A 145 2.26 -25.25 18.28
C LYS A 145 2.38 -24.85 16.81
N GLU A 146 1.77 -25.61 15.94
CA GLU A 146 1.75 -25.32 14.52
C GLU A 146 1.16 -23.94 14.26
N GLY A 147 1.79 -23.20 13.38
CA GLY A 147 1.33 -21.84 13.04
C GLY A 147 2.04 -21.27 11.83
N ILE A 148 1.47 -20.24 11.28
CA ILE A 148 2.00 -19.48 10.16
C ILE A 148 2.10 -18.03 10.61
N LEU A 149 3.25 -17.40 10.36
CA LEU A 149 3.38 -15.95 10.45
C LEU A 149 3.00 -15.37 9.10
N GLU A 150 1.86 -14.72 9.06
CA GLU A 150 1.43 -13.91 7.93
C GLU A 150 2.01 -12.50 8.07
N ALA A 151 2.73 -12.03 7.07
CA ALA A 151 3.34 -10.70 7.07
C ALA A 151 3.57 -10.19 5.64
N HIS A 152 3.92 -8.94 5.53
CA HIS A 152 4.56 -8.35 4.35
C HIS A 152 5.44 -7.18 4.78
N MET A 153 6.46 -6.87 3.99
CA MET A 153 7.44 -5.85 4.40
C MET A 153 6.92 -4.42 4.32
N LEU A 154 5.92 -4.13 3.49
CA LEU A 154 5.34 -2.80 3.29
C LEU A 154 3.82 -2.79 3.33
N GLU A 155 3.17 -3.55 2.45
CA GLU A 155 1.79 -3.35 2.06
C GLU A 155 0.79 -4.16 2.91
N VAL A 156 0.84 -4.00 4.22
CA VAL A 156 -0.17 -4.55 5.14
C VAL A 156 -1.23 -3.49 5.41
N CYS A 157 -2.50 -3.83 5.22
CA CYS A 157 -3.60 -2.89 5.36
C CYS A 157 -3.80 -2.47 6.82
N PRO A 158 -3.85 -1.18 7.14
CA PRO A 158 -3.99 -0.70 8.52
C PRO A 158 -5.32 -1.09 9.18
N THR A 159 -6.34 -1.45 8.41
CA THR A 159 -7.65 -1.86 8.97
C THR A 159 -7.63 -3.15 9.77
N ILE A 160 -6.54 -3.95 9.69
CA ILE A 160 -6.38 -5.16 10.51
C ILE A 160 -5.68 -4.90 11.84
N ALA A 161 -5.19 -3.69 12.08
CA ALA A 161 -4.48 -3.35 13.30
C ALA A 161 -5.40 -3.37 14.53
N ASP A 162 -4.88 -3.84 15.66
CA ASP A 162 -5.57 -3.83 16.96
C ASP A 162 -5.33 -2.56 17.79
N GLY A 163 -4.52 -1.62 17.31
CA GLY A 163 -4.16 -0.40 18.03
C GLY A 163 -3.84 0.76 17.11
N PRO A 164 -3.34 1.86 17.66
CA PRO A 164 -2.88 3.00 16.89
C PRO A 164 -1.87 2.60 15.83
N VAL A 165 -1.96 3.21 14.66
CA VAL A 165 -1.05 2.98 13.55
C VAL A 165 -0.13 4.18 13.40
N SER A 166 1.13 3.93 13.13
CA SER A 166 2.15 4.98 13.05
C SER A 166 2.84 4.98 11.69
N ILE A 167 3.15 6.16 11.18
CA ILE A 167 4.01 6.30 10.00
C ILE A 167 5.47 6.30 10.43
N LYS A 168 6.27 5.53 9.71
CA LYS A 168 7.73 5.50 9.82
C LYS A 168 8.40 5.39 8.45
N VAL A 169 9.67 5.76 8.39
CA VAL A 169 10.51 5.66 7.20
C VAL A 169 11.66 4.71 7.50
N ASN A 170 11.64 3.53 6.91
CA ASN A 170 12.62 2.50 7.18
C ASN A 170 13.45 2.20 5.93
N PRO A 171 14.76 1.98 6.10
CA PRO A 171 15.59 1.48 5.01
C PRO A 171 15.01 0.19 4.45
N LEU A 172 14.90 0.15 3.13
CA LEU A 172 14.56 -1.06 2.42
C LEU A 172 15.70 -1.31 1.44
N SER A 173 16.53 -2.31 1.70
CA SER A 173 17.72 -2.64 0.90
C SER A 173 17.38 -3.27 -0.45
N MET A 174 16.31 -2.83 -1.09
CA MET A 174 15.85 -3.33 -2.38
C MET A 174 15.83 -2.22 -3.42
N GLY A 175 16.67 -2.38 -4.43
CA GLY A 175 16.83 -1.41 -5.51
C GLY A 175 17.48 -0.10 -5.06
N ASP A 176 17.86 0.73 -6.01
CA ASP A 176 18.44 2.07 -5.77
C ASP A 176 17.31 3.12 -5.57
N ARG A 177 16.44 2.89 -4.58
CA ARG A 177 15.29 3.77 -4.30
C ARG A 177 15.43 4.41 -2.94
N GLU A 178 14.75 5.54 -2.77
CA GLU A 178 14.62 6.19 -1.47
C GLU A 178 13.89 5.29 -0.46
N ASP A 179 14.22 5.43 0.82
CA ASP A 179 13.53 4.73 1.91
C ASP A 179 12.04 5.03 1.89
N PRO A 180 11.15 4.04 1.80
CA PRO A 180 9.73 4.29 1.73
C PRO A 180 9.14 4.66 3.09
N ALA A 181 8.19 5.60 3.10
CA ALA A 181 7.30 5.77 4.23
C ALA A 181 6.23 4.66 4.23
N ARG A 182 5.87 4.19 5.42
CA ARG A 182 4.86 3.13 5.62
C ARG A 182 4.17 3.25 6.99
N LEU A 183 3.00 2.61 7.10
CA LEU A 183 2.27 2.37 8.34
C LEU A 183 2.77 1.12 9.07
#